data_879236d1ce092e6da05e79f624f6d4c4
#
_entry.id   879236d1ce092e6da05e79f624f6d4c4
#
_cell.length_a   1.000
_cell.length_b   1.000
_cell.length_c   1.000
_cell.angle_alpha   90.00
_cell.angle_beta   90.00
_cell.angle_gamma   90.00
#
_symmetry.space_group_name_H-M   'P 1'
#
loop_
_entity.id
_entity.type
_entity.pdbx_description
1 polymer ?
#
loop_
_entity_poly.entity_id
_entity_poly.type
_entity_poly.pdbx_seq_one_letter_code
_entity_poly.pdbx_strand_id
1 'polypeptide(L)'
;MPNPTHKLATIVFTDIVGFTKLSAENEPLAIQLLETQRTTLKPIVERHNGNWLKEIGDGLLLTFDTTKDAVDCSIEMQHTVKNVANLDLRIGIHQGEVVIQGNDVLGDDVNVASRIEPFASPGGIVVTNRVNASLLRDPVYQTKLVGKPALKGVRQEVKLHCIISHGLPETDISQVSAKLEPDSSPSATATTVQTPSGQEKKEKKSPLPLIIGGVAGVVILAGIVMFFMK
;
A
#
# COMPACT_ATOMS: atom_id res chain seq x y z
N MET A 1 7.42 -27.46 -7.06
CA MET A 1 7.28 -26.16 -6.39
C MET A 1 6.46 -26.40 -5.14
N PRO A 2 6.82 -25.85 -3.96
CA PRO A 2 5.97 -25.95 -2.78
C PRO A 2 4.59 -25.33 -3.07
N ASN A 3 3.52 -25.95 -2.59
CA ASN A 3 2.19 -25.40 -2.73
C ASN A 3 2.09 -24.05 -2.01
N PRO A 4 1.42 -23.05 -2.60
CA PRO A 4 1.21 -21.77 -1.94
C PRO A 4 0.41 -21.98 -0.64
N THR A 5 0.91 -21.42 0.46
CA THR A 5 0.27 -21.54 1.77
C THR A 5 -0.45 -20.24 2.09
N HIS A 6 -1.77 -20.31 2.29
CA HIS A 6 -2.56 -19.20 2.80
C HIS A 6 -2.37 -19.07 4.31
N LYS A 7 -2.11 -17.87 4.78
CA LYS A 7 -1.86 -17.59 6.19
C LYS A 7 -2.42 -16.21 6.55
N LEU A 8 -2.98 -16.10 7.76
CA LEU A 8 -3.23 -14.80 8.36
C LEU A 8 -1.90 -14.29 8.93
N ALA A 9 -1.48 -13.10 8.53
CA ALA A 9 -0.25 -12.47 9.00
C ALA A 9 -0.46 -10.98 9.30
N THR A 10 0.36 -10.45 10.19
CA THR A 10 0.49 -9.01 10.37
C THR A 10 1.66 -8.53 9.52
N ILE A 11 1.38 -7.60 8.63
CA ILE A 11 2.26 -7.09 7.60
C ILE A 11 2.71 -5.70 8.02
N VAL A 12 4.01 -5.45 8.00
CA VAL A 12 4.62 -4.16 8.30
C VAL A 12 5.35 -3.66 7.07
N PHE A 13 5.03 -2.44 6.66
CA PHE A 13 5.82 -1.67 5.70
C PHE A 13 6.48 -0.50 6.40
N THR A 14 7.73 -0.22 6.03
CA THR A 14 8.46 0.97 6.45
C THR A 14 8.97 1.74 5.25
N ASP A 15 9.27 3.01 5.47
CA ASP A 15 9.88 3.91 4.46
C ASP A 15 10.75 4.94 5.18
N ILE A 16 11.88 5.34 4.57
CA ILE A 16 12.76 6.38 5.12
C ILE A 16 12.32 7.74 4.59
N VAL A 17 12.00 8.65 5.49
CA VAL A 17 11.55 10.00 5.13
C VAL A 17 12.64 10.75 4.36
N GLY A 18 12.30 11.20 3.14
CA GLY A 18 13.22 12.00 2.32
C GLY A 18 14.32 11.21 1.62
N PHE A 19 14.28 9.88 1.64
CA PHE A 19 15.31 9.03 1.00
C PHE A 19 15.51 9.32 -0.49
N THR A 20 14.44 9.47 -1.25
CA THR A 20 14.53 9.79 -2.69
C THR A 20 15.34 11.06 -2.95
N LYS A 21 15.14 12.11 -2.14
CA LYS A 21 15.92 13.35 -2.22
C LYS A 21 17.39 13.10 -1.86
N LEU A 22 17.63 12.42 -0.75
CA LEU A 22 18.97 12.07 -0.31
C LEU A 22 19.73 11.27 -1.36
N SER A 23 19.08 10.26 -1.95
CA SER A 23 19.67 9.42 -3.00
C SER A 23 20.05 10.22 -4.25
N ALA A 24 19.24 11.22 -4.62
CA ALA A 24 19.53 12.11 -5.74
C ALA A 24 20.68 13.10 -5.45
N GLU A 25 20.82 13.57 -4.20
CA GLU A 25 21.82 14.54 -3.81
C GLU A 25 23.15 13.92 -3.35
N ASN A 26 23.10 12.73 -2.74
CA ASN A 26 24.26 12.05 -2.16
C ASN A 26 24.07 10.52 -2.12
N GLU A 27 24.26 9.87 -3.28
CA GLU A 27 24.13 8.42 -3.43
C GLU A 27 25.00 7.59 -2.44
N PRO A 28 26.29 7.92 -2.19
CA PRO A 28 27.09 7.17 -1.22
C PRO A 28 26.49 7.21 0.20
N LEU A 29 25.97 8.36 0.63
CA LEU A 29 25.31 8.49 1.92
C LEU A 29 24.00 7.72 1.98
N ALA A 30 23.22 7.71 0.90
CA ALA A 30 22.00 6.92 0.79
C ALA A 30 22.28 5.41 0.93
N ILE A 31 23.31 4.90 0.25
CA ILE A 31 23.73 3.49 0.37
C ILE A 31 24.19 3.17 1.81
N GLN A 32 24.97 4.05 2.44
CA GLN A 32 25.37 3.86 3.83
C GLN A 32 24.15 3.87 4.79
N LEU A 33 23.15 4.69 4.50
CA LEU A 33 21.93 4.74 5.31
C LEU A 33 21.14 3.44 5.23
N LEU A 34 21.02 2.82 4.04
CA LEU A 34 20.39 1.50 3.89
C LEU A 34 21.11 0.41 4.68
N GLU A 35 22.43 0.43 4.70
CA GLU A 35 23.21 -0.52 5.50
C GLU A 35 23.03 -0.26 7.00
N THR A 36 22.99 0.99 7.41
CA THR A 36 22.69 1.38 8.79
C THR A 36 21.29 0.92 9.19
N GLN A 37 20.29 1.13 8.33
CA GLN A 37 18.92 0.62 8.55
C GLN A 37 18.93 -0.89 8.76
N ARG A 38 19.57 -1.65 7.86
CA ARG A 38 19.60 -3.12 7.91
C ARG A 38 20.27 -3.64 9.18
N THR A 39 21.46 -3.12 9.50
CA THR A 39 22.23 -3.57 10.67
C THR A 39 21.56 -3.19 11.99
N THR A 40 20.85 -2.08 12.03
CA THR A 40 20.15 -1.59 13.22
C THR A 40 18.82 -2.32 13.44
N LEU A 41 18.03 -2.50 12.38
CA LEU A 41 16.65 -2.98 12.52
C LEU A 41 16.50 -4.49 12.48
N LYS A 42 17.35 -5.20 11.75
CA LYS A 42 17.23 -6.65 11.59
C LYS A 42 17.28 -7.40 12.93
N PRO A 43 18.18 -7.09 13.88
CA PRO A 43 18.18 -7.72 15.19
C PRO A 43 16.91 -7.45 16.01
N ILE A 44 16.25 -6.28 15.80
CA ILE A 44 14.98 -5.95 16.46
C ILE A 44 13.88 -6.85 15.92
N VAL A 45 13.78 -6.96 14.59
CA VAL A 45 12.78 -7.81 13.91
C VAL A 45 12.92 -9.27 14.39
N GLU A 46 14.14 -9.79 14.47
CA GLU A 46 14.42 -11.15 14.93
C GLU A 46 14.00 -11.37 16.40
N ARG A 47 14.27 -10.41 17.30
CA ARG A 47 13.84 -10.48 18.71
C ARG A 47 12.33 -10.53 18.90
N HIS A 48 11.58 -9.90 17.99
CA HIS A 48 10.12 -9.90 18.00
C HIS A 48 9.49 -10.99 17.12
N ASN A 49 10.24 -12.06 16.82
CA ASN A 49 9.77 -13.19 15.99
C ASN A 49 9.27 -12.75 14.59
N GLY A 50 9.80 -11.65 14.07
CA GLY A 50 9.45 -11.14 12.74
C GLY A 50 10.23 -11.80 11.62
N ASN A 51 9.62 -11.86 10.45
CA ASN A 51 10.29 -12.30 9.24
C ASN A 51 10.68 -11.08 8.40
N TRP A 52 11.97 -10.92 8.14
CA TRP A 52 12.49 -9.94 7.18
C TRP A 52 12.37 -10.52 5.78
N LEU A 53 11.33 -10.15 5.03
CA LEU A 53 11.05 -10.75 3.74
C LEU A 53 11.88 -10.12 2.62
N LYS A 54 11.77 -8.81 2.44
CA LYS A 54 12.52 -8.10 1.42
C LYS A 54 12.64 -6.61 1.70
N GLU A 55 13.61 -6.01 1.04
CA GLU A 55 13.81 -4.57 0.94
C GLU A 55 13.27 -4.10 -0.41
N ILE A 56 12.51 -3.01 -0.42
CA ILE A 56 11.90 -2.41 -1.61
C ILE A 56 12.32 -0.95 -1.65
N GLY A 57 13.43 -0.67 -2.35
CA GLY A 57 14.09 0.63 -2.25
C GLY A 57 14.63 0.83 -0.84
N ASP A 58 14.16 1.88 -0.18
CA ASP A 58 14.46 2.19 1.24
C ASP A 58 13.42 1.61 2.21
N GLY A 59 12.35 1.04 1.69
CA GLY A 59 11.30 0.42 2.48
C GLY A 59 11.59 -1.04 2.83
N LEU A 60 11.04 -1.47 3.96
CA LEU A 60 11.09 -2.87 4.41
C LEU A 60 9.71 -3.50 4.35
N LEU A 61 9.64 -4.74 3.90
CA LEU A 61 8.49 -5.60 4.03
C LEU A 61 8.78 -6.69 5.07
N LEU A 62 8.06 -6.61 6.18
CA LEU A 62 8.17 -7.55 7.29
C LEU A 62 6.83 -8.24 7.53
N THR A 63 6.85 -9.46 8.07
CA THR A 63 5.64 -10.14 8.54
C THR A 63 5.82 -10.72 9.92
N PHE A 64 4.71 -10.81 10.65
CA PHE A 64 4.64 -11.34 12.01
C PHE A 64 3.42 -12.24 12.13
N ASP A 65 3.52 -13.24 13.02
CA ASP A 65 2.40 -14.14 13.30
C ASP A 65 1.37 -13.48 14.20
N THR A 66 1.77 -12.53 15.04
CA THR A 66 0.88 -11.80 15.93
C THR A 66 0.91 -10.29 15.67
N THR A 67 -0.22 -9.64 15.90
CA THR A 67 -0.32 -8.17 15.87
C THR A 67 0.54 -7.52 16.95
N LYS A 68 0.63 -8.15 18.13
CA LYS A 68 1.40 -7.61 19.24
C LYS A 68 2.89 -7.56 18.92
N ASP A 69 3.48 -8.64 18.41
CA ASP A 69 4.89 -8.68 18.03
C ASP A 69 5.22 -7.64 16.96
N ALA A 70 4.33 -7.47 15.97
CA ALA A 70 4.49 -6.47 14.92
C ALA A 70 4.50 -5.04 15.48
N VAL A 71 3.59 -4.73 16.39
CA VAL A 71 3.47 -3.39 16.99
C VAL A 71 4.63 -3.11 17.93
N ASP A 72 4.96 -4.03 18.82
CA ASP A 72 6.08 -3.88 19.76
C ASP A 72 7.41 -3.74 19.03
N CYS A 73 7.64 -4.54 17.98
CA CYS A 73 8.78 -4.41 17.10
C CYS A 73 8.85 -3.02 16.47
N SER A 74 7.73 -2.54 15.93
CA SER A 74 7.66 -1.23 15.26
C SER A 74 7.91 -0.07 16.24
N ILE A 75 7.44 -0.17 17.47
CA ILE A 75 7.70 0.81 18.53
C ILE A 75 9.20 0.81 18.88
N GLU A 76 9.80 -0.37 19.06
CA GLU A 76 11.24 -0.48 19.36
C GLU A 76 12.09 0.06 18.20
N MET A 77 11.71 -0.24 16.95
CA MET A 77 12.37 0.33 15.77
C MET A 77 12.36 1.86 15.80
N GLN A 78 11.20 2.50 16.03
CA GLN A 78 11.10 3.97 16.11
C GLN A 78 11.96 4.56 17.23
N HIS A 79 11.98 3.95 18.39
CA HIS A 79 12.83 4.40 19.50
C HIS A 79 14.32 4.27 19.19
N THR A 80 14.72 3.19 18.53
CA THR A 80 16.12 2.91 18.20
C THR A 80 16.65 3.89 17.15
N VAL A 81 15.85 4.18 16.11
CA VAL A 81 16.30 5.09 15.03
C VAL A 81 16.19 6.57 15.37
N LYS A 82 15.46 6.94 16.40
CA LYS A 82 15.17 8.33 16.78
C LYS A 82 16.40 9.25 16.81
N ASN A 83 17.58 8.72 17.15
CA ASN A 83 18.82 9.46 17.24
C ASN A 83 19.81 9.13 16.12
N VAL A 84 19.38 8.40 15.10
CA VAL A 84 20.19 8.08 13.93
C VAL A 84 19.93 9.13 12.84
N ALA A 85 20.97 9.87 12.48
CA ALA A 85 20.85 10.94 11.50
C ALA A 85 20.27 10.44 10.16
N ASN A 86 19.29 11.14 9.63
CA ASN A 86 18.59 10.86 8.38
C ASN A 86 17.82 9.52 8.34
N LEU A 87 17.63 8.84 9.47
CA LEU A 87 16.89 7.59 9.55
C LEU A 87 15.53 7.79 10.26
N ASP A 88 14.75 8.73 9.77
CA ASP A 88 13.36 8.88 10.21
C ASP A 88 12.47 7.92 9.45
N LEU A 89 11.77 7.02 10.17
CA LEU A 89 10.90 6.03 9.55
C LEU A 89 9.43 6.46 9.59
N ARG A 90 8.70 6.12 8.54
CA ARG A 90 7.25 5.94 8.58
C ARG A 90 6.94 4.46 8.62
N ILE A 91 5.97 4.05 9.42
CA ILE A 91 5.59 2.64 9.55
C ILE A 91 4.09 2.49 9.39
N GLY A 92 3.69 1.54 8.51
CA GLY A 92 2.31 1.12 8.30
C GLY A 92 2.11 -0.35 8.68
N ILE A 93 1.07 -0.65 9.48
CA ILE A 93 0.80 -2.02 9.96
C ILE A 93 -0.62 -2.42 9.57
N HIS A 94 -0.74 -3.55 8.89
CA HIS A 94 -2.01 -4.16 8.52
C HIS A 94 -2.03 -5.66 8.86
N GLN A 95 -3.20 -6.20 9.19
CA GLN A 95 -3.40 -7.64 9.35
C GLN A 95 -4.34 -8.16 8.30
N GLY A 96 -3.93 -9.21 7.59
CA GLY A 96 -4.74 -9.80 6.54
C GLY A 96 -4.24 -11.15 6.06
N GLU A 97 -4.95 -11.73 5.11
CA GLU A 97 -4.57 -12.99 4.50
C GLU A 97 -3.48 -12.78 3.44
N VAL A 98 -2.47 -13.61 3.51
CA VAL A 98 -1.35 -13.61 2.58
C VAL A 98 -1.09 -15.00 2.03
N VAL A 99 -0.54 -15.05 0.83
CA VAL A 99 -0.01 -16.27 0.22
C VAL A 99 1.51 -16.23 0.34
N ILE A 100 2.08 -17.18 1.05
CA ILE A 100 3.52 -17.31 1.19
C ILE A 100 4.04 -18.21 0.07
N GLN A 101 4.99 -17.69 -0.71
CA GLN A 101 5.67 -18.42 -1.77
C GLN A 101 7.20 -18.23 -1.65
N GLY A 102 7.86 -19.17 -1.03
CA GLY A 102 9.30 -19.03 -0.69
C GLY A 102 9.54 -17.87 0.28
N ASN A 103 10.38 -16.92 -0.14
CA ASN A 103 10.67 -15.69 0.62
C ASN A 103 9.78 -14.50 0.20
N ASP A 104 8.74 -14.73 -0.58
CA ASP A 104 7.81 -13.67 -0.98
C ASP A 104 6.42 -13.85 -0.37
N VAL A 105 5.71 -12.76 -0.31
CA VAL A 105 4.36 -12.67 0.22
C VAL A 105 3.48 -11.93 -0.79
N LEU A 106 2.36 -12.54 -1.14
CA LEU A 106 1.41 -12.03 -2.12
C LEU A 106 0.02 -11.90 -1.49
N GLY A 107 -0.79 -11.00 -2.00
CA GLY A 107 -2.18 -10.82 -1.61
C GLY A 107 -2.63 -9.37 -1.61
N ASP A 108 -3.94 -9.17 -1.63
CA ASP A 108 -4.53 -7.83 -1.60
C ASP A 108 -4.20 -7.09 -0.30
N ASP A 109 -4.11 -7.83 0.82
CA ASP A 109 -3.77 -7.26 2.13
C ASP A 109 -2.31 -6.76 2.19
N VAL A 110 -1.38 -7.32 1.38
CA VAL A 110 -0.02 -6.77 1.21
C VAL A 110 -0.09 -5.39 0.55
N ASN A 111 -0.95 -5.24 -0.45
CA ASN A 111 -1.18 -3.95 -1.10
C ASN A 111 -1.79 -2.91 -0.16
N VAL A 112 -2.69 -3.32 0.75
CA VAL A 112 -3.21 -2.42 1.79
C VAL A 112 -2.07 -1.92 2.66
N ALA A 113 -1.25 -2.83 3.20
CA ALA A 113 -0.13 -2.49 4.08
C ALA A 113 0.85 -1.48 3.43
N SER A 114 1.22 -1.68 2.16
CA SER A 114 2.13 -0.78 1.45
C SER A 114 1.54 0.61 1.16
N ARG A 115 0.22 0.77 1.20
CA ARG A 115 -0.46 2.04 0.90
C ARG A 115 -0.83 2.85 2.12
N ILE A 116 -0.72 2.28 3.32
CA ILE A 116 -1.04 2.99 4.55
C ILE A 116 0.19 3.63 5.20
N GLU A 117 1.39 3.11 4.94
CA GLU A 117 2.64 3.66 5.48
C GLU A 117 2.79 5.17 5.20
N PRO A 118 2.50 5.71 3.99
CA PRO A 118 2.66 7.13 3.69
C PRO A 118 1.78 8.07 4.54
N PHE A 119 0.79 7.52 5.23
CA PHE A 119 -0.07 8.26 6.14
C PHE A 119 0.52 8.40 7.56
N ALA A 120 1.63 7.74 7.86
CA ALA A 120 2.33 7.94 9.11
C ALA A 120 3.13 9.27 9.09
N SER A 121 3.16 9.97 10.22
CA SER A 121 4.12 11.06 10.43
C SER A 121 5.54 10.49 10.51
N PRO A 122 6.58 11.29 10.18
CA PRO A 122 7.97 10.90 10.48
C PRO A 122 8.13 10.48 11.94
N GLY A 123 8.72 9.32 12.18
CA GLY A 123 8.83 8.72 13.52
C GLY A 123 7.53 8.08 14.03
N GLY A 124 6.44 8.08 13.24
CA GLY A 124 5.13 7.60 13.65
C GLY A 124 4.78 6.21 13.10
N ILE A 125 3.69 5.65 13.63
CA ILE A 125 3.13 4.36 13.25
C ILE A 125 1.64 4.52 12.95
N VAL A 126 1.21 4.11 11.77
CA VAL A 126 -0.20 4.02 11.37
C VAL A 126 -0.62 2.56 11.27
N VAL A 127 -1.81 2.27 11.78
CA VAL A 127 -2.38 0.93 11.80
C VAL A 127 -3.78 0.93 11.20
N THR A 128 -4.19 -0.18 10.60
CA THR A 128 -5.58 -0.33 10.15
C THR A 128 -6.51 -0.67 11.31
N ASN A 129 -7.83 -0.52 11.08
CA ASN A 129 -8.85 -0.88 12.05
C ASN A 129 -8.77 -2.34 12.52
N ARG A 130 -8.30 -3.28 11.68
CA ARG A 130 -8.08 -4.68 12.09
C ARG A 130 -7.01 -4.78 13.18
N VAL A 131 -5.87 -4.14 12.97
CA VAL A 131 -4.78 -4.06 13.96
C VAL A 131 -5.26 -3.30 15.21
N ASN A 132 -5.89 -2.15 15.03
CA ASN A 132 -6.40 -1.33 16.13
C ASN A 132 -7.34 -2.13 17.06
N ALA A 133 -8.24 -2.94 16.51
CA ALA A 133 -9.17 -3.77 17.30
C ALA A 133 -8.44 -4.75 18.23
N SER A 134 -7.27 -5.22 17.85
CA SER A 134 -6.42 -6.08 18.70
C SER A 134 -5.75 -5.27 19.81
N LEU A 135 -5.33 -4.04 19.52
CA LEU A 135 -4.64 -3.16 20.48
C LEU A 135 -5.56 -2.63 21.58
N LEU A 136 -6.85 -2.39 21.27
CA LEU A 136 -7.82 -1.89 22.25
C LEU A 136 -8.03 -2.82 23.47
N ARG A 137 -7.55 -4.05 23.40
CA ARG A 137 -7.61 -5.01 24.52
C ARG A 137 -6.54 -4.79 25.57
N ASP A 138 -5.50 -4.05 25.25
CA ASP A 138 -4.38 -3.76 26.14
C ASP A 138 -4.22 -2.23 26.28
N PRO A 139 -4.49 -1.67 27.48
CA PRO A 139 -4.49 -0.21 27.70
C PRO A 139 -3.11 0.45 27.55
N VAL A 140 -2.05 -0.32 27.40
CA VAL A 140 -0.70 0.21 27.12
C VAL A 140 -0.64 0.87 25.74
N TYR A 141 -1.48 0.42 24.79
CA TYR A 141 -1.57 1.00 23.46
C TYR A 141 -2.71 2.01 23.41
N GLN A 142 -2.36 3.25 23.13
CA GLN A 142 -3.33 4.31 22.87
C GLN A 142 -3.26 4.68 21.39
N THR A 143 -4.41 4.78 20.76
CA THR A 143 -4.52 5.07 19.34
C THR A 143 -5.50 6.22 19.09
N LYS A 144 -5.30 6.94 17.99
CA LYS A 144 -6.18 8.01 17.55
C LYS A 144 -6.59 7.77 16.09
N LEU A 145 -7.87 8.00 15.77
CA LEU A 145 -8.36 7.90 14.40
C LEU A 145 -7.70 8.98 13.52
N VAL A 146 -7.08 8.56 12.43
CA VAL A 146 -6.49 9.42 11.41
C VAL A 146 -7.53 9.74 10.33
N GLY A 147 -8.27 8.74 9.87
CA GLY A 147 -9.29 8.92 8.83
C GLY A 147 -9.58 7.65 8.05
N LYS A 148 -10.24 7.83 6.90
CA LYS A 148 -10.62 6.77 5.96
C LYS A 148 -10.16 7.17 4.56
N PRO A 149 -8.88 6.99 4.23
CA PRO A 149 -8.40 7.33 2.91
C PRO A 149 -8.91 6.36 1.84
N ALA A 150 -9.15 6.86 0.64
CA ALA A 150 -9.32 6.04 -0.54
C ALA A 150 -7.94 5.50 -0.97
N LEU A 151 -7.71 4.22 -0.77
CA LEU A 151 -6.45 3.58 -1.14
C LEU A 151 -6.55 3.04 -2.58
N LYS A 152 -5.65 3.47 -3.46
CA LYS A 152 -5.66 3.10 -4.89
C LYS A 152 -5.71 1.57 -5.08
N GLY A 153 -6.75 1.09 -5.78
CA GLY A 153 -6.95 -0.35 -6.05
C GLY A 153 -7.40 -1.18 -4.85
N VAL A 154 -7.71 -0.57 -3.71
CA VAL A 154 -8.33 -1.22 -2.54
C VAL A 154 -9.82 -0.92 -2.57
N ARG A 155 -10.65 -1.95 -2.70
CA ARG A 155 -12.12 -1.78 -2.81
C ARG A 155 -12.82 -1.61 -1.46
N GLN A 156 -12.22 -2.11 -0.40
CA GLN A 156 -12.78 -2.07 0.94
C GLN A 156 -12.47 -0.75 1.64
N GLU A 157 -13.39 -0.26 2.46
CA GLU A 157 -13.13 0.89 3.34
C GLU A 157 -12.07 0.51 4.39
N VAL A 158 -11.00 1.28 4.45
CA VAL A 158 -9.91 1.11 5.42
C VAL A 158 -9.89 2.32 6.35
N LYS A 159 -10.11 2.08 7.65
CA LYS A 159 -9.93 3.11 8.69
C LYS A 159 -8.50 3.04 9.21
N LEU A 160 -7.87 4.19 9.31
CA LEU A 160 -6.50 4.33 9.81
C LEU A 160 -6.50 4.97 11.20
N HIS A 161 -5.63 4.45 12.06
CA HIS A 161 -5.36 4.98 13.38
C HIS A 161 -3.85 5.17 13.53
N CYS A 162 -3.40 6.22 14.19
CA CYS A 162 -2.01 6.34 14.62
C CYS A 162 -1.87 5.89 16.07
N ILE A 163 -0.73 5.28 16.40
CA ILE A 163 -0.35 4.97 17.78
C ILE A 163 0.20 6.26 18.40
N ILE A 164 -0.41 6.68 19.53
CA ILE A 164 -0.04 7.92 20.24
C ILE A 164 0.59 7.65 21.63
N SER A 165 0.64 6.39 22.05
CA SER A 165 1.38 5.94 23.24
C SER A 165 2.87 5.80 22.96
N HIS A 166 3.65 5.46 23.99
CA HIS A 166 5.09 5.19 23.90
C HIS A 166 5.92 6.39 23.40
N GLY A 167 5.42 7.61 23.54
CA GLY A 167 6.13 8.83 23.08
C GLY A 167 6.26 8.95 21.57
N LEU A 168 5.42 8.25 20.81
CA LEU A 168 5.36 8.35 19.35
C LEU A 168 4.62 9.62 18.92
N PRO A 169 5.00 10.23 17.78
CA PRO A 169 4.33 11.41 17.28
C PRO A 169 2.92 11.07 16.77
N GLU A 170 1.99 11.96 17.03
CA GLU A 170 0.66 11.89 16.44
C GLU A 170 0.72 12.25 14.95
N THR A 171 -0.08 11.55 14.15
CA THR A 171 -0.22 11.88 12.73
C THR A 171 -1.00 13.17 12.55
N ASP A 172 -0.42 14.14 11.84
CA ASP A 172 -1.11 15.38 11.46
C ASP A 172 -2.12 15.11 10.34
N ILE A 173 -3.40 15.20 10.69
CA ILE A 173 -4.52 14.96 9.78
C ILE A 173 -4.52 15.95 8.60
N SER A 174 -4.00 17.17 8.76
CA SER A 174 -3.93 18.15 7.68
C SER A 174 -2.97 17.70 6.58
N GLN A 175 -1.86 17.07 6.94
CA GLN A 175 -0.91 16.50 5.98
C GLN A 175 -1.45 15.23 5.30
N VAL A 176 -2.29 14.47 6.01
CA VAL A 176 -2.99 13.30 5.46
C VAL A 176 -4.03 13.72 4.43
N SER A 177 -4.81 14.76 4.71
CA SER A 177 -5.82 15.28 3.79
C SER A 177 -5.24 15.73 2.45
N ALA A 178 -4.01 16.22 2.44
CA ALA A 178 -3.29 16.59 1.22
C ALA A 178 -2.87 15.38 0.36
N LYS A 179 -2.83 14.18 0.95
CA LYS A 179 -2.51 12.91 0.27
C LYS A 179 -3.77 12.12 -0.15
N LEU A 180 -4.95 12.56 0.28
CA LEU A 180 -6.22 12.01 -0.18
C LEU A 180 -6.43 12.50 -1.62
N GLU A 181 -6.33 11.63 -2.62
CA GLU A 181 -6.78 11.97 -3.96
C GLU A 181 -8.28 12.33 -3.87
N PRO A 182 -8.71 13.45 -4.47
CA PRO A 182 -10.12 13.75 -4.55
C PRO A 182 -10.81 12.59 -5.26
N ASP A 183 -11.82 12.04 -4.63
CA ASP A 183 -12.64 10.97 -5.17
C ASP A 183 -13.17 11.38 -6.54
N SER A 184 -12.59 10.84 -7.61
CA SER A 184 -13.11 10.99 -8.96
C SER A 184 -14.30 10.04 -9.12
N SER A 185 -15.32 10.22 -8.29
CA SER A 185 -16.62 9.65 -8.51
C SER A 185 -17.20 10.29 -9.77
N PRO A 186 -17.59 9.53 -10.79
CA PRO A 186 -18.32 10.08 -11.90
C PRO A 186 -19.63 10.68 -11.34
N SER A 187 -19.74 11.99 -11.41
CA SER A 187 -20.96 12.73 -11.10
C SER A 187 -22.13 12.06 -11.84
N ALA A 188 -22.98 11.38 -11.11
CA ALA A 188 -24.25 10.93 -11.63
C ALA A 188 -25.05 12.19 -11.97
N THR A 189 -25.01 12.56 -13.24
CA THR A 189 -25.91 13.57 -13.80
C THR A 189 -27.34 13.09 -13.53
N ALA A 190 -27.98 13.69 -12.56
CA ALA A 190 -29.40 13.51 -12.32
C ALA A 190 -30.14 14.00 -13.56
N THR A 191 -30.48 13.10 -14.44
CA THR A 191 -31.42 13.35 -15.53
C THR A 191 -32.79 13.49 -14.88
N THR A 192 -33.21 14.75 -14.75
CA THR A 192 -34.59 15.12 -14.44
C THR A 192 -35.50 14.54 -15.52
N VAL A 193 -36.24 13.52 -15.17
CA VAL A 193 -37.33 12.99 -16.00
C VAL A 193 -38.42 14.04 -16.03
N GLN A 194 -38.46 14.86 -17.08
CA GLN A 194 -39.66 15.57 -17.46
C GLN A 194 -40.52 14.65 -18.33
N THR A 195 -41.68 14.34 -17.82
CA THR A 195 -42.75 13.66 -18.52
C THR A 195 -43.32 14.60 -19.62
N PRO A 196 -43.31 14.25 -20.89
CA PRO A 196 -44.17 14.90 -21.87
C PRO A 196 -45.43 14.05 -22.10
N SER A 197 -46.55 14.67 -21.87
CA SER A 197 -47.88 14.26 -22.34
C SER A 197 -47.95 14.14 -23.86
N GLY A 198 -48.66 13.13 -24.30
CA GLY A 198 -48.93 12.58 -25.58
C GLY A 198 -49.05 13.54 -26.76
N GLN A 199 -48.64 12.98 -27.92
CA GLN A 199 -49.41 13.01 -29.16
C GLN A 199 -48.87 11.97 -30.16
N GLU A 200 -49.80 11.12 -30.64
CA GLU A 200 -49.61 10.24 -31.78
C GLU A 200 -49.21 10.97 -33.05
N LYS A 201 -48.32 10.39 -33.88
CA LYS A 201 -48.51 10.28 -35.31
C LYS A 201 -47.47 9.44 -36.04
N LYS A 202 -47.97 8.33 -36.60
CA LYS A 202 -47.70 7.70 -37.91
C LYS A 202 -46.29 7.34 -38.38
N GLU A 203 -46.23 6.06 -38.69
CA GLU A 203 -45.33 5.30 -39.57
C GLU A 203 -44.78 6.06 -40.78
N LYS A 204 -43.52 5.78 -41.08
CA LYS A 204 -43.05 5.51 -42.46
C LYS A 204 -41.84 4.55 -42.41
N LYS A 205 -42.03 3.43 -43.13
CA LYS A 205 -41.01 2.42 -43.43
C LYS A 205 -40.03 2.89 -44.48
N SER A 206 -38.83 2.26 -44.38
CA SER A 206 -37.90 1.78 -45.44
C SER A 206 -36.72 2.68 -45.81
N PRO A 207 -35.66 2.12 -46.45
CA PRO A 207 -35.03 0.82 -46.31
C PRO A 207 -33.49 0.86 -46.10
N LEU A 208 -32.91 -0.30 -45.81
CA LEU A 208 -31.47 -0.57 -45.84
C LEU A 208 -30.85 -0.30 -47.23
N PRO A 209 -29.54 -0.02 -47.27
CA PRO A 209 -28.71 -0.69 -48.25
C PRO A 209 -27.61 -1.55 -47.60
N LEU A 210 -27.60 -2.76 -48.06
CA LEU A 210 -26.54 -3.76 -48.01
C LEU A 210 -25.37 -3.26 -48.86
N ILE A 211 -24.16 -3.21 -48.37
CA ILE A 211 -22.95 -3.21 -49.19
C ILE A 211 -21.99 -4.26 -48.61
N ILE A 212 -21.74 -5.21 -49.48
CA ILE A 212 -20.77 -6.30 -49.45
C ILE A 212 -19.39 -5.70 -49.83
N GLY A 213 -18.36 -6.24 -49.24
CA GLY A 213 -17.09 -6.36 -49.95
C GLY A 213 -15.88 -5.80 -49.25
N GLY A 214 -14.90 -6.69 -49.08
CA GLY A 214 -13.53 -6.28 -49.05
C GLY A 214 -12.64 -7.10 -48.07
N VAL A 215 -12.30 -8.30 -48.49
CA VAL A 215 -11.17 -9.13 -48.02
C VAL A 215 -9.87 -8.50 -48.55
N ALA A 216 -8.90 -8.31 -47.69
CA ALA A 216 -7.44 -8.33 -47.94
C ALA A 216 -6.78 -7.89 -46.61
N GLY A 217 -5.90 -8.63 -45.97
CA GLY A 217 -4.83 -9.44 -46.49
C GLY A 217 -3.55 -8.99 -45.81
N VAL A 218 -2.74 -9.98 -45.43
CA VAL A 218 -1.28 -9.87 -45.21
C VAL A 218 -0.82 -9.54 -43.77
N VAL A 219 -0.42 -10.53 -42.96
CA VAL A 219 0.84 -11.32 -42.88
C VAL A 219 2.10 -10.46 -42.81
N ILE A 220 3.01 -10.94 -41.94
CA ILE A 220 4.45 -10.62 -41.82
C ILE A 220 4.74 -9.74 -40.58
N LEU A 221 5.53 -10.11 -39.60
CA LEU A 221 6.79 -10.87 -39.59
C LEU A 221 7.12 -11.38 -38.18
N ALA A 222 7.40 -12.65 -38.12
CA ALA A 222 8.25 -13.27 -37.10
C ALA A 222 9.72 -13.04 -37.48
N GLY A 223 10.58 -12.99 -36.51
CA GLY A 223 12.04 -12.95 -36.62
C GLY A 223 12.57 -11.78 -35.81
N ILE A 224 13.40 -11.94 -34.84
CA ILE A 224 14.69 -12.65 -34.77
C ILE A 224 14.99 -12.93 -33.31
N VAL A 225 15.07 -14.20 -32.99
CA VAL A 225 15.83 -14.72 -31.85
C VAL A 225 17.23 -15.03 -32.36
N MET A 226 18.19 -14.98 -31.50
CA MET A 226 19.60 -15.37 -31.59
C MET A 226 20.58 -14.24 -31.88
N PHE A 227 21.27 -13.92 -30.86
CA PHE A 227 22.70 -13.76 -30.74
C PHE A 227 22.95 -13.18 -29.33
N PHE A 228 23.55 -13.86 -28.40
CA PHE A 228 24.92 -14.18 -28.15
C PHE A 228 25.07 -15.24 -27.05
N MET A 229 25.54 -16.42 -27.44
CA MET A 229 26.45 -17.21 -26.61
C MET A 229 27.88 -16.83 -27.00
N LYS A 230 28.61 -16.27 -26.04
CA LYS A 230 30.02 -16.52 -25.88
C LYS A 230 30.47 -16.10 -24.51
#